data_229b0c8b91171609fd05d02dd010222e
#
_entry.id   229b0c8b91171609fd05d02dd010222e
#
_cell.length_a   1.000
_cell.length_b   1.000
_cell.length_c   1.000
_cell.angle_alpha   90.00
_cell.angle_beta   90.00
_cell.angle_gamma   90.00
#
_symmetry.space_group_name_H-M   'P 1'
#
loop_
_entity.id
_entity.type
_entity.pdbx_description
1 polymer ?
#
loop_
_entity_poly.entity_id
_entity_poly.type
_entity_poly.pdbx_seq_one_letter_code
_entity_poly.pdbx_strand_id
1 'polypeptide(L)'
;NNMTQGLLLFDSSQRLVVCNERYIEMYGLSSAVIRPGCSFREVIAHRKATGSFVGDVDLYVERVLRDIGTRNAMVIETPDGRSIQVVNEPLADGGWVATHEDITERRRVEERITHLAHYDVLTDLPNRALFHERIKRELPHAGASRQLAVLYIDIDEFKSVNDSLGHLIGDELLKGGSRSLNGCVR
;
A
#
# COMPACT_ATOMS: atom_id res chain seq x y z
N ASN A 1 26.35 9.77 4.72
CA ASN A 1 25.36 8.71 4.55
C ASN A 1 24.05 9.29 4.05
N ASN A 2 23.88 9.33 2.70
CA ASN A 2 22.64 9.84 2.08
C ASN A 2 21.77 8.70 1.52
N MET A 3 21.90 7.49 2.02
CA MET A 3 21.09 6.36 1.56
C MET A 3 19.73 6.39 2.28
N THR A 4 18.68 6.55 1.50
CA THR A 4 17.28 6.50 2.00
C THR A 4 16.83 5.07 2.30
N GLN A 5 17.58 4.06 1.81
CA GLN A 5 17.28 2.64 1.95
C GLN A 5 18.08 2.01 3.08
N GLY A 6 17.42 1.13 3.85
CA GLY A 6 18.07 0.20 4.74
C GLY A 6 18.79 -0.88 3.95
N LEU A 7 20.00 -1.26 4.35
CA LEU A 7 20.82 -2.25 3.66
C LEU A 7 21.38 -3.28 4.64
N LEU A 8 21.28 -4.54 4.23
CA LEU A 8 21.88 -5.68 4.88
C LEU A 8 22.68 -6.49 3.84
N LEU A 9 23.86 -6.93 4.21
CA LEU A 9 24.67 -7.87 3.44
C LEU A 9 24.90 -9.11 4.30
N PHE A 10 24.57 -10.27 3.75
CA PHE A 10 24.83 -11.58 4.39
C PHE A 10 25.80 -12.40 3.55
N ASP A 11 26.66 -13.18 4.22
CA ASP A 11 27.51 -14.16 3.59
C ASP A 11 26.75 -15.47 3.26
N SER A 12 27.45 -16.42 2.62
CA SER A 12 26.92 -17.75 2.29
C SER A 12 26.56 -18.61 3.51
N SER A 13 27.03 -18.26 4.70
CA SER A 13 26.68 -18.88 5.98
C SER A 13 25.52 -18.17 6.68
N GLN A 14 24.82 -17.27 5.98
CA GLN A 14 23.69 -16.48 6.49
C GLN A 14 24.08 -15.55 7.65
N ARG A 15 25.36 -15.15 7.71
CA ARG A 15 25.86 -14.22 8.71
C ARG A 15 25.90 -12.81 8.16
N LEU A 16 25.45 -11.86 8.98
CA LEU A 16 25.47 -10.44 8.65
C LEU A 16 26.92 -9.95 8.52
N VAL A 17 27.24 -9.39 7.37
CA VAL A 17 28.54 -8.77 7.08
C VAL A 17 28.47 -7.26 7.26
N VAL A 18 27.40 -6.65 6.71
CA VAL A 18 27.17 -5.20 6.79
C VAL A 18 25.69 -4.92 7.07
N CYS A 19 25.45 -3.95 7.93
CA CYS A 19 24.16 -3.32 8.15
C CYS A 19 24.37 -1.80 8.23
N ASN A 20 23.56 -1.01 7.51
CA ASN A 20 23.64 0.43 7.63
C ASN A 20 22.73 0.97 8.75
N GLU A 21 23.02 2.19 9.20
CA GLU A 21 22.23 2.87 10.24
C GLU A 21 20.76 3.02 9.86
N ARG A 22 20.49 3.25 8.56
CA ARG A 22 19.13 3.41 8.06
C ARG A 22 18.24 2.18 8.31
N TYR A 23 18.80 0.96 8.19
CA TYR A 23 18.07 -0.26 8.54
C TYR A 23 17.75 -0.33 10.02
N ILE A 24 18.72 0.01 10.88
CA ILE A 24 18.56 0.04 12.34
C ILE A 24 17.44 1.01 12.74
N GLU A 25 17.49 2.25 12.22
CA GLU A 25 16.49 3.27 12.47
C GLU A 25 15.10 2.87 11.96
N MET A 26 15.03 2.35 10.73
CA MET A 26 13.76 1.96 10.07
C MET A 26 12.95 0.98 10.92
N TYR A 27 13.61 0.07 11.61
CA TYR A 27 12.96 -0.97 12.40
C TYR A 27 13.10 -0.79 13.92
N GLY A 28 13.68 0.32 14.38
CA GLY A 28 13.87 0.60 15.80
C GLY A 28 14.75 -0.43 16.52
N LEU A 29 15.83 -0.87 15.85
CA LEU A 29 16.68 -1.94 16.34
C LEU A 29 17.84 -1.40 17.17
N SER A 30 18.50 -2.30 17.93
CA SER A 30 19.72 -1.98 18.66
C SER A 30 20.96 -2.38 17.85
N SER A 31 21.85 -1.44 17.57
CA SER A 31 23.14 -1.69 16.94
C SER A 31 24.08 -2.57 17.80
N ALA A 32 23.82 -2.64 19.10
CA ALA A 32 24.55 -3.58 19.99
C ALA A 32 24.17 -5.04 19.71
N VAL A 33 22.96 -5.30 19.24
CA VAL A 33 22.46 -6.65 18.89
C VAL A 33 22.69 -6.96 17.41
N ILE A 34 22.31 -6.01 16.53
CA ILE A 34 22.47 -6.17 15.08
C ILE A 34 23.86 -5.68 14.67
N ARG A 35 24.80 -6.62 14.66
CA ARG A 35 26.21 -6.37 14.36
C ARG A 35 26.77 -7.46 13.43
N PRO A 36 27.89 -7.21 12.74
CA PRO A 36 28.53 -8.22 11.92
C PRO A 36 28.72 -9.53 12.68
N GLY A 37 28.40 -10.66 12.03
CA GLY A 37 28.46 -12.01 12.58
C GLY A 37 27.15 -12.56 13.14
N CYS A 38 26.10 -11.71 13.40
CA CYS A 38 24.79 -12.24 13.79
C CYS A 38 24.14 -12.95 12.59
N SER A 39 23.36 -13.99 12.86
CA SER A 39 22.65 -14.73 11.82
C SER A 39 21.40 -13.97 11.33
N PHE A 40 20.94 -14.28 10.10
CA PHE A 40 19.69 -13.74 9.58
C PHE A 40 18.51 -14.02 10.54
N ARG A 41 18.47 -15.23 11.11
CA ARG A 41 17.45 -15.59 12.11
C ARG A 41 17.47 -14.68 13.34
N GLU A 42 18.67 -14.34 13.86
CA GLU A 42 18.80 -13.42 15.01
C GLU A 42 18.32 -12.00 14.66
N VAL A 43 18.57 -11.54 13.43
CA VAL A 43 18.04 -10.25 12.95
C VAL A 43 16.51 -10.26 13.00
N ILE A 44 15.85 -11.29 12.46
CA ILE A 44 14.38 -11.38 12.44
C ILE A 44 13.82 -11.59 13.86
N ALA A 45 14.48 -12.39 14.69
CA ALA A 45 14.10 -12.56 16.09
C ALA A 45 14.14 -11.24 16.88
N HIS A 46 15.18 -10.43 16.65
CA HIS A 46 15.27 -9.11 17.26
C HIS A 46 14.19 -8.15 16.77
N ARG A 47 13.88 -8.17 15.46
CA ARG A 47 12.73 -7.43 14.91
C ARG A 47 11.41 -7.82 15.57
N LYS A 48 11.23 -9.12 15.85
CA LYS A 48 10.05 -9.61 16.57
C LYS A 48 10.02 -9.08 18.01
N ALA A 49 11.16 -9.12 18.71
CA ALA A 49 11.27 -8.63 20.07
C ALA A 49 11.02 -7.11 20.20
N THR A 50 11.39 -6.33 19.17
CA THR A 50 11.13 -4.86 19.12
C THR A 50 9.77 -4.50 18.54
N GLY A 51 8.94 -5.49 18.16
CA GLY A 51 7.60 -5.26 17.62
C GLY A 51 7.57 -4.84 16.14
N SER A 52 8.72 -4.82 15.44
CA SER A 52 8.79 -4.45 14.02
C SER A 52 8.57 -5.64 13.05
N PHE A 53 8.28 -6.82 13.60
CA PHE A 53 7.91 -8.03 12.86
C PHE A 53 6.85 -8.82 13.62
N VAL A 54 5.82 -9.27 12.91
CA VAL A 54 4.77 -10.17 13.43
C VAL A 54 4.76 -11.45 12.61
N GLY A 55 4.77 -12.57 13.28
CA GLY A 55 4.74 -13.88 12.65
C GLY A 55 5.71 -14.89 13.26
N ASP A 56 5.80 -16.03 12.61
CA ASP A 56 6.76 -17.07 12.97
C ASP A 56 8.12 -16.78 12.33
N VAL A 57 9.18 -16.71 13.16
CA VAL A 57 10.53 -16.35 12.72
C VAL A 57 11.11 -17.43 11.82
N ASP A 58 10.92 -18.70 12.20
CA ASP A 58 11.55 -19.82 11.49
C ASP A 58 10.89 -20.00 10.11
N LEU A 59 9.56 -19.93 10.04
CA LEU A 59 8.83 -19.99 8.76
C LEU A 59 9.20 -18.83 7.84
N TYR A 60 9.40 -17.63 8.39
CA TYR A 60 9.81 -16.48 7.59
C TYR A 60 11.23 -16.67 7.04
N VAL A 61 12.17 -17.08 7.87
CA VAL A 61 13.57 -17.33 7.50
C VAL A 61 13.65 -18.41 6.42
N GLU A 62 12.97 -19.55 6.61
CA GLU A 62 12.92 -20.64 5.62
C GLU A 62 12.39 -20.17 4.26
N ARG A 63 11.31 -19.38 4.26
CA ARG A 63 10.74 -18.83 3.04
C ARG A 63 11.72 -17.93 2.30
N VAL A 64 12.36 -16.98 3.00
CA VAL A 64 13.33 -16.07 2.40
C VAL A 64 14.52 -16.84 1.83
N LEU A 65 15.09 -17.77 2.60
CA LEU A 65 16.25 -18.56 2.18
C LEU A 65 15.96 -19.49 0.99
N ARG A 66 14.75 -19.97 0.86
CA ARG A 66 14.32 -20.76 -0.32
C ARG A 66 14.42 -19.96 -1.60
N ASP A 67 14.05 -18.67 -1.53
CA ASP A 67 13.92 -17.81 -2.69
C ASP A 67 15.17 -16.94 -2.95
N ILE A 68 16.19 -17.03 -2.07
CA ILE A 68 17.36 -16.16 -2.09
C ILE A 68 18.28 -16.40 -3.29
N GLY A 69 18.20 -17.55 -3.94
CA GLY A 69 19.02 -17.90 -5.12
C GLY A 69 18.68 -17.10 -6.37
N THR A 70 17.62 -16.34 -6.35
CA THR A 70 17.20 -15.45 -7.43
C THR A 70 16.85 -14.07 -6.89
N ARG A 71 17.06 -13.04 -7.72
CA ARG A 71 16.60 -11.70 -7.39
C ARG A 71 15.10 -11.72 -7.18
N ASN A 72 14.65 -11.31 -6.01
CA ASN A 72 13.23 -11.19 -5.71
C ASN A 72 12.92 -9.84 -5.03
N ALA A 73 11.70 -9.36 -5.26
CA ALA A 73 11.19 -8.15 -4.63
C ALA A 73 9.82 -8.46 -4.01
N MET A 74 9.62 -7.98 -2.80
CA MET A 74 8.34 -8.12 -2.10
C MET A 74 8.01 -6.83 -1.36
N VAL A 75 6.73 -6.60 -1.12
CA VAL A 75 6.27 -5.53 -0.22
C VAL A 75 5.77 -6.19 1.06
N ILE A 76 6.26 -5.72 2.18
CA ILE A 76 5.83 -6.16 3.51
C ILE A 76 5.14 -4.99 4.22
N GLU A 77 4.05 -5.30 4.91
CA GLU A 77 3.41 -4.35 5.81
C GLU A 77 3.97 -4.53 7.22
N THR A 78 4.40 -3.44 7.82
CA THR A 78 4.90 -3.44 9.19
C THR A 78 3.75 -3.22 10.18
N PRO A 79 3.88 -3.65 11.45
CA PRO A 79 2.81 -3.49 12.45
C PRO A 79 2.41 -2.05 12.73
N ASP A 80 3.28 -1.08 12.45
CA ASP A 80 3.01 0.36 12.54
C ASP A 80 2.38 0.96 11.27
N GLY A 81 1.99 0.10 10.30
CA GLY A 81 1.24 0.49 9.10
C GLY A 81 2.09 1.08 7.98
N ARG A 82 3.42 0.85 8.00
CA ARG A 82 4.28 1.22 6.87
C ARG A 82 4.39 0.09 5.86
N SER A 83 4.50 0.46 4.58
CA SER A 83 4.76 -0.44 3.45
C SER A 83 6.25 -0.39 3.13
N ILE A 84 6.96 -1.48 3.33
CA ILE A 84 8.39 -1.58 3.05
C ILE A 84 8.61 -2.47 1.84
N GLN A 85 9.22 -1.93 0.80
CA GLN A 85 9.73 -2.73 -0.31
C GLN A 85 11.05 -3.36 0.09
N VAL A 86 11.12 -4.68 0.00
CA VAL A 86 12.32 -5.48 0.26
C VAL A 86 12.77 -6.08 -1.06
N VAL A 87 14.03 -5.85 -1.43
CA VAL A 87 14.64 -6.49 -2.59
C VAL A 87 15.83 -7.31 -2.11
N ASN A 88 15.83 -8.60 -2.44
CA ASN A 88 16.95 -9.49 -2.18
C ASN A 88 17.67 -9.78 -3.50
N GLU A 89 18.97 -9.59 -3.52
CA GLU A 89 19.84 -9.86 -4.66
C GLU A 89 20.94 -10.85 -4.26
N PRO A 90 21.01 -12.03 -4.91
CA PRO A 90 22.07 -13.01 -4.64
C PRO A 90 23.43 -12.48 -5.12
N LEU A 91 24.47 -12.87 -4.44
CA LEU A 91 25.87 -12.61 -4.78
C LEU A 91 26.53 -13.87 -5.33
N ALA A 92 27.60 -13.68 -6.11
CA ALA A 92 28.32 -14.78 -6.75
C ALA A 92 29.02 -15.75 -5.75
N ASP A 93 29.30 -15.29 -4.52
CA ASP A 93 29.91 -16.06 -3.44
C ASP A 93 28.89 -16.82 -2.59
N GLY A 94 27.60 -16.80 -2.97
CA GLY A 94 26.52 -17.46 -2.25
C GLY A 94 25.91 -16.65 -1.12
N GLY A 95 26.38 -15.42 -0.89
CA GLY A 95 25.75 -14.45 -0.02
C GLY A 95 24.59 -13.71 -0.73
N TRP A 96 24.00 -12.71 -0.06
CA TRP A 96 23.00 -11.83 -0.67
C TRP A 96 22.98 -10.45 -0.04
N VAL A 97 22.46 -9.49 -0.82
CA VAL A 97 22.16 -8.15 -0.34
C VAL A 97 20.65 -8.01 -0.21
N ALA A 98 20.18 -7.51 0.92
CA ALA A 98 18.79 -7.10 1.13
C ALA A 98 18.71 -5.57 1.25
N THR A 99 17.93 -4.94 0.39
CA THR A 99 17.61 -3.51 0.49
C THR A 99 16.17 -3.33 0.93
N HIS A 100 15.95 -2.37 1.82
CA HIS A 100 14.65 -2.05 2.40
C HIS A 100 14.32 -0.58 2.15
N GLU A 101 13.23 -0.31 1.46
CA GLU A 101 12.78 1.04 1.15
C GLU A 101 11.37 1.27 1.72
N ASP A 102 11.21 2.33 2.50
CA ASP A 102 9.88 2.76 2.94
C ASP A 102 9.18 3.44 1.77
N ILE A 103 8.17 2.77 1.25
CA ILE A 103 7.36 3.23 0.11
C ILE A 103 5.96 3.69 0.52
N THR A 104 5.74 3.87 1.83
CA THR A 104 4.42 4.20 2.38
C THR A 104 3.85 5.46 1.76
N GLU A 105 4.62 6.53 1.75
CA GLU A 105 4.16 7.81 1.20
C GLU A 105 3.94 7.73 -0.32
N ARG A 106 4.82 7.05 -1.05
CA ARG A 106 4.65 6.83 -2.49
C ARG A 106 3.34 6.10 -2.79
N ARG A 107 3.05 5.01 -2.08
CA ARG A 107 1.79 4.26 -2.24
C ARG A 107 0.56 5.09 -1.90
N ARG A 108 0.59 5.85 -0.81
CA ARG A 108 -0.51 6.76 -0.44
C ARG A 108 -0.78 7.80 -1.52
N VAL A 109 0.25 8.37 -2.10
CA VAL A 109 0.13 9.34 -3.21
C VAL A 109 -0.45 8.66 -4.46
N GLU A 110 0.06 7.48 -4.84
CA GLU A 110 -0.44 6.70 -5.98
C GLU A 110 -1.93 6.32 -5.79
N GLU A 111 -2.30 5.85 -4.61
CA GLU A 111 -3.69 5.53 -4.25
C GLU A 111 -4.57 6.78 -4.31
N ARG A 112 -4.07 7.92 -3.81
CA ARG A 112 -4.79 9.19 -3.87
C ARG A 112 -5.00 9.66 -5.30
N ILE A 113 -3.99 9.58 -6.16
CA ILE A 113 -4.10 9.92 -7.58
C ILE A 113 -5.12 9.03 -8.26
N THR A 114 -5.07 7.72 -8.03
CA THR A 114 -6.02 6.76 -8.59
C THR A 114 -7.45 7.05 -8.12
N HIS A 115 -7.60 7.39 -6.84
CA HIS A 115 -8.90 7.77 -6.28
C HIS A 115 -9.46 9.03 -6.96
N LEU A 116 -8.65 10.10 -7.07
CA LEU A 116 -9.05 11.35 -7.73
C LEU A 116 -9.38 11.17 -9.21
N ALA A 117 -8.74 10.22 -9.89
CA ALA A 117 -9.06 9.91 -11.29
C ALA A 117 -10.45 9.26 -11.48
N HIS A 118 -10.97 8.60 -10.44
CA HIS A 118 -12.17 7.78 -10.54
C HIS A 118 -13.34 8.23 -9.65
N TYR A 119 -13.11 9.11 -8.68
CA TYR A 119 -14.11 9.54 -7.70
C TYR A 119 -14.21 11.06 -7.65
N ASP A 120 -15.39 11.55 -7.34
CA ASP A 120 -15.66 12.97 -7.12
C ASP A 120 -15.17 13.38 -5.72
N VAL A 121 -14.43 14.48 -5.65
CA VAL A 121 -13.73 14.93 -4.42
C VAL A 121 -14.71 15.33 -3.31
N LEU A 122 -15.90 15.84 -3.68
CA LEU A 122 -16.87 16.34 -2.71
C LEU A 122 -17.74 15.23 -2.12
N THR A 123 -18.22 14.34 -2.99
CA THR A 123 -19.27 13.36 -2.67
C THR A 123 -18.74 11.95 -2.49
N ASP A 124 -17.51 11.69 -2.90
CA ASP A 124 -16.87 10.36 -2.94
C ASP A 124 -17.63 9.33 -3.80
N LEU A 125 -18.52 9.81 -4.66
CA LEU A 125 -19.18 8.97 -5.65
C LEU A 125 -18.25 8.71 -6.85
N PRO A 126 -18.43 7.58 -7.56
CA PRO A 126 -17.80 7.37 -8.85
C PRO A 126 -18.00 8.56 -9.79
N ASN A 127 -16.92 9.10 -10.30
CA ASN A 127 -16.99 10.22 -11.23
C ASN A 127 -17.39 9.75 -12.65
N ARG A 128 -17.52 10.71 -13.56
CA ARG A 128 -17.88 10.43 -14.96
C ARG A 128 -16.94 9.45 -15.65
N ALA A 129 -15.65 9.49 -15.34
CA ALA A 129 -14.67 8.59 -15.97
C ALA A 129 -14.91 7.14 -15.56
N LEU A 130 -15.04 6.87 -14.25
CA LEU A 130 -15.33 5.53 -13.73
C LEU A 130 -16.71 5.03 -14.18
N PHE A 131 -17.73 5.92 -14.27
CA PHE A 131 -19.03 5.55 -14.81
C PHE A 131 -18.93 5.07 -16.26
N HIS A 132 -18.21 5.81 -17.12
CA HIS A 132 -18.03 5.41 -18.53
C HIS A 132 -17.26 4.09 -18.66
N GLU A 133 -16.23 3.86 -17.85
CA GLU A 133 -15.50 2.62 -17.83
C GLU A 133 -16.40 1.43 -17.46
N ARG A 134 -17.21 1.59 -16.40
CA ARG A 134 -18.16 0.55 -15.97
C ARG A 134 -19.19 0.25 -17.05
N ILE A 135 -19.79 1.27 -17.67
CA ILE A 135 -20.76 1.08 -18.77
C ILE A 135 -20.11 0.32 -19.93
N LYS A 136 -18.93 0.73 -20.39
CA LYS A 136 -18.21 0.05 -21.48
C LYS A 136 -17.93 -1.42 -21.16
N ARG A 137 -17.65 -1.76 -19.91
CA ARG A 137 -17.40 -3.15 -19.47
C ARG A 137 -18.69 -3.96 -19.41
N GLU A 138 -19.79 -3.38 -18.93
CA GLU A 138 -21.06 -4.10 -18.73
C GLU A 138 -21.92 -4.19 -20.02
N LEU A 139 -21.83 -3.19 -20.88
CA LEU A 139 -22.66 -3.09 -22.10
C LEU A 139 -22.55 -4.32 -23.02
N PRO A 140 -21.36 -4.91 -23.28
CA PRO A 140 -21.24 -6.12 -24.10
C PRO A 140 -21.92 -7.35 -23.49
N HIS A 141 -22.18 -7.36 -22.18
CA HIS A 141 -22.82 -8.45 -21.46
C HIS A 141 -24.34 -8.26 -21.31
N ALA A 142 -24.87 -7.10 -21.74
CA ALA A 142 -26.30 -6.83 -21.75
C ALA A 142 -26.97 -7.56 -22.91
N GLY A 143 -28.10 -8.23 -22.64
CA GLY A 143 -28.85 -9.01 -23.62
C GLY A 143 -30.18 -9.53 -23.04
N ALA A 144 -30.77 -10.53 -23.68
CA ALA A 144 -32.11 -11.03 -23.29
C ALA A 144 -32.17 -11.56 -21.84
N SER A 145 -31.04 -12.09 -21.31
CA SER A 145 -30.95 -12.66 -19.96
C SER A 145 -30.36 -11.70 -18.91
N ARG A 146 -29.77 -10.58 -19.33
CA ARG A 146 -29.14 -9.61 -18.43
C ARG A 146 -29.42 -8.20 -18.92
N GLN A 147 -30.24 -7.49 -18.17
CA GLN A 147 -30.61 -6.11 -18.48
C GLN A 147 -29.73 -5.13 -17.74
N LEU A 148 -29.38 -4.02 -18.40
CA LEU A 148 -28.70 -2.88 -17.82
C LEU A 148 -29.66 -1.69 -17.84
N ALA A 149 -29.85 -1.04 -16.71
CA ALA A 149 -30.60 0.21 -16.61
C ALA A 149 -29.67 1.34 -16.18
N VAL A 150 -29.84 2.51 -16.79
CA VAL A 150 -29.15 3.74 -16.41
C VAL A 150 -30.20 4.74 -15.96
N LEU A 151 -30.05 5.23 -14.72
CA LEU A 151 -30.92 6.29 -14.17
C LEU A 151 -30.14 7.60 -14.19
N TYR A 152 -30.79 8.64 -14.62
CA TYR A 152 -30.27 10.01 -14.55
C TYR A 152 -31.07 10.75 -13.47
N ILE A 153 -30.38 11.24 -12.45
CA ILE A 153 -30.98 11.90 -11.28
C ILE A 153 -30.43 13.32 -11.22
N ASP A 154 -31.29 14.29 -11.03
CA ASP A 154 -30.92 15.70 -10.84
C ASP A 154 -31.57 16.25 -9.57
N ILE A 155 -30.99 17.29 -8.98
CA ILE A 155 -31.52 17.97 -7.81
C ILE A 155 -32.23 19.24 -8.26
N ASP A 156 -33.55 19.25 -8.10
CA ASP A 156 -34.38 20.40 -8.46
C ASP A 156 -33.95 21.65 -7.67
N GLU A 157 -33.86 22.77 -8.36
CA GLU A 157 -33.54 24.09 -7.81
C GLU A 157 -32.20 24.17 -7.03
N PHE A 158 -31.22 23.28 -7.28
CA PHE A 158 -29.92 23.30 -6.59
C PHE A 158 -29.23 24.67 -6.68
N LYS A 159 -29.37 25.36 -7.82
CA LYS A 159 -28.86 26.73 -7.97
C LYS A 159 -29.48 27.68 -6.97
N SER A 160 -30.82 27.62 -6.78
CA SER A 160 -31.52 28.47 -5.81
C SER A 160 -31.05 28.25 -4.37
N VAL A 161 -30.70 27.02 -4.02
CA VAL A 161 -30.10 26.69 -2.73
C VAL A 161 -28.74 27.39 -2.57
N ASN A 162 -27.87 27.30 -3.58
CA ASN A 162 -26.55 27.97 -3.54
C ASN A 162 -26.67 29.48 -3.46
N ASP A 163 -27.58 30.07 -4.28
CA ASP A 163 -27.77 31.52 -4.34
C ASP A 163 -28.38 32.09 -3.04
N SER A 164 -29.20 31.30 -2.33
CA SER A 164 -29.91 31.76 -1.12
C SER A 164 -29.14 31.42 0.17
N LEU A 165 -28.47 30.24 0.27
CA LEU A 165 -27.90 29.71 1.47
C LEU A 165 -26.37 29.59 1.38
N GLY A 166 -25.79 29.86 0.21
CA GLY A 166 -24.35 29.78 -0.03
C GLY A 166 -23.86 28.37 -0.40
N HIS A 167 -22.70 28.32 -1.05
CA HIS A 167 -22.11 27.09 -1.60
C HIS A 167 -21.81 26.03 -0.53
N LEU A 168 -21.50 26.44 0.71
CA LEU A 168 -21.24 25.47 1.79
C LEU A 168 -22.48 24.60 2.10
N ILE A 169 -23.68 25.20 2.06
CA ILE A 169 -24.93 24.45 2.27
C ILE A 169 -25.23 23.57 1.05
N GLY A 170 -24.97 24.07 -0.17
CA GLY A 170 -25.07 23.26 -1.38
C GLY A 170 -24.14 22.03 -1.35
N ASP A 171 -22.91 22.19 -0.90
CA ASP A 171 -21.95 21.09 -0.74
C ASP A 171 -22.45 20.03 0.28
N GLU A 172 -23.02 20.48 1.41
CA GLU A 172 -23.61 19.55 2.40
C GLU A 172 -24.85 18.83 1.86
N LEU A 173 -25.66 19.50 1.05
CA LEU A 173 -26.78 18.88 0.35
C LEU A 173 -26.31 17.76 -0.60
N LEU A 174 -25.27 18.03 -1.41
CA LEU A 174 -24.67 17.03 -2.31
C LEU A 174 -24.09 15.84 -1.53
N LYS A 175 -23.36 16.07 -0.42
CA LYS A 175 -22.87 15.02 0.46
C LYS A 175 -24.01 14.21 1.11
N GLY A 176 -25.09 14.87 1.48
CA GLY A 176 -26.30 14.22 2.01
C GLY A 176 -26.95 13.30 0.98
N GLY A 177 -27.13 13.80 -0.24
CA GLY A 177 -27.66 13.06 -1.37
C GLY A 177 -26.81 11.83 -1.72
N SER A 178 -25.47 11.99 -1.73
CA SER A 178 -24.54 10.88 -2.01
C SER A 178 -24.65 9.75 -0.99
N ARG A 179 -24.75 10.09 0.30
CA ARG A 179 -24.96 9.09 1.36
C ARG A 179 -26.28 8.32 1.19
N SER A 180 -27.33 9.03 0.82
CA SER A 180 -28.66 8.43 0.57
C SER A 180 -28.62 7.48 -0.63
N LEU A 181 -27.98 7.88 -1.73
CA LEU A 181 -27.82 7.03 -2.92
C LEU A 181 -27.02 5.76 -2.60
N ASN A 182 -25.90 5.88 -1.91
CA ASN A 182 -25.10 4.72 -1.49
C ASN A 182 -25.85 3.75 -0.57
N GLY A 183 -26.79 4.26 0.22
CA GLY A 183 -27.65 3.43 1.07
C GLY A 183 -28.77 2.70 0.31
N CYS A 184 -29.17 3.18 -0.87
CA CYS A 184 -30.23 2.59 -1.68
C CYS A 184 -29.72 1.52 -2.67
N VAL A 185 -28.43 1.58 -3.04
CA VAL A 185 -27.83 0.64 -4.00
C VAL A 185 -27.06 -0.42 -3.21
N ARG A 186 -27.54 -1.67 -3.29
CA ARG A 186 -26.88 -2.85 -2.72
C ARG A 186 -26.21 -3.68 -3.81
#